data_e439e52b166a5703b73af1f7ef26e1d1
#
_entry.id   e439e52b166a5703b73af1f7ef26e1d1
#
_cell.length_a   1.000
_cell.length_b   1.000
_cell.length_c   1.000
_cell.angle_alpha   90.00
_cell.angle_beta   90.00
_cell.angle_gamma   90.00
#
_symmetry.space_group_name_H-M   'P 1'
#
loop_
_entity.id
_entity.type
_entity.pdbx_description
1 polymer ?
#
loop_
_entity_poly.entity_id
_entity_poly.type
_entity_poly.pdbx_seq_one_letter_code
_entity_poly.pdbx_strand_id
1 'polypeptide(L)'
;MVTYIVIFVLLLIAELVYFRIANKCNIIDKPNERSSHTSIVLRGGGIIFLIGAWVWSGFFGFPYPWFLAGMTLIAGVSFVDDIRSLPDSVRLEAQFASAVLAFYQLDILHWSMWWMIIFALIVYVGATNIINFMDGINGITAGYSLAVLVPLALVNMNEDFVEQSLIISTILASLVFCVFNFRPKGKAKCFAGDVGSIGIAFIMLFLLGNVIIKTQDVTWLIFLLVYGVDGCLTIVHRIMLHENLGEAHRKHAYQLMANELKIGHVKVSSLYMAMQLIISLGFIYLCPDNVACHWMYLVGALVVLSLAYVLFKKKYYHLHEEYLASLKK
;
A
#
# COMPACT_ATOMS: atom_id res chain seq x y z
N MET A 1 0.26 21.71 -16.96
CA MET A 1 -1.00 20.98 -17.25
C MET A 1 -0.85 19.99 -18.40
N VAL A 2 -0.35 20.41 -19.58
CA VAL A 2 -0.18 19.51 -20.75
C VAL A 2 0.67 18.29 -20.41
N THR A 3 1.79 18.45 -19.71
CA THR A 3 2.69 17.36 -19.30
C THR A 3 1.96 16.26 -18.54
N TYR A 4 1.11 16.59 -17.58
CA TYR A 4 0.34 15.61 -16.80
C TYR A 4 -0.72 14.87 -17.62
N ILE A 5 -1.31 15.55 -18.62
CA ILE A 5 -2.22 14.88 -19.58
C ILE A 5 -1.44 13.85 -20.41
N VAL A 6 -0.25 14.23 -20.88
CA VAL A 6 0.62 13.32 -21.63
C VAL A 6 1.03 12.13 -20.76
N ILE A 7 1.46 12.36 -19.51
CA ILE A 7 1.80 11.31 -18.57
C ILE A 7 0.60 10.35 -18.37
N PHE A 8 -0.59 10.90 -18.12
CA PHE A 8 -1.80 10.07 -17.92
C PHE A 8 -2.10 9.19 -19.14
N VAL A 9 -2.03 9.76 -20.34
CA VAL A 9 -2.25 9.01 -21.60
C VAL A 9 -1.19 7.92 -21.79
N LEU A 10 0.08 8.24 -21.55
CA LEU A 10 1.18 7.25 -21.63
C LEU A 10 0.98 6.11 -20.63
N LEU A 11 0.58 6.40 -19.39
CA LEU A 11 0.29 5.40 -18.38
C LEU A 11 -0.90 4.52 -18.78
N LEU A 12 -1.96 5.12 -19.32
CA LEU A 12 -3.11 4.36 -19.80
C LEU A 12 -2.74 3.41 -20.95
N ILE A 13 -1.93 3.89 -21.90
CA ILE A 13 -1.42 3.06 -23.01
C ILE A 13 -0.53 1.94 -22.45
N ALA A 14 0.38 2.26 -21.53
CA ALA A 14 1.29 1.29 -20.92
C ALA A 14 0.51 0.17 -20.20
N GLU A 15 -0.54 0.50 -19.46
CA GLU A 15 -1.39 -0.48 -18.77
C GLU A 15 -2.14 -1.39 -19.77
N LEU A 16 -2.66 -0.82 -20.86
CA LEU A 16 -3.31 -1.61 -21.92
C LEU A 16 -2.33 -2.51 -22.67
N VAL A 17 -1.09 -2.06 -22.89
CA VAL A 17 -0.01 -2.87 -23.46
C VAL A 17 0.36 -3.99 -22.49
N TYR A 18 0.50 -3.67 -21.20
CA TYR A 18 0.76 -4.67 -20.17
C TYR A 18 -0.30 -5.79 -20.17
N PHE A 19 -1.58 -5.46 -20.28
CA PHE A 19 -2.65 -6.48 -20.33
C PHE A 19 -2.48 -7.44 -21.52
N ARG A 20 -2.03 -6.94 -22.68
CA ARG A 20 -1.75 -7.80 -23.84
C ARG A 20 -0.57 -8.74 -23.57
N ILE A 21 0.51 -8.21 -22.95
CA ILE A 21 1.71 -8.99 -22.59
C ILE A 21 1.33 -10.03 -21.54
N ALA A 22 0.67 -9.62 -20.46
CA ALA A 22 0.28 -10.49 -19.35
C ALA A 22 -0.62 -11.63 -19.81
N ASN A 23 -1.58 -11.35 -20.71
CA ASN A 23 -2.45 -12.36 -21.30
C ASN A 23 -1.67 -13.34 -22.18
N LYS A 24 -0.74 -12.84 -23.01
CA LYS A 24 0.12 -13.69 -23.88
C LYS A 24 1.08 -14.56 -23.08
N CYS A 25 1.61 -14.03 -21.96
CA CYS A 25 2.57 -14.72 -21.09
C CYS A 25 1.90 -15.53 -19.97
N ASN A 26 0.55 -15.59 -19.91
CA ASN A 26 -0.23 -16.25 -18.85
C ASN A 26 0.14 -15.76 -17.44
N ILE A 27 0.37 -14.47 -17.26
CA ILE A 27 0.57 -13.85 -15.95
C ILE A 27 -0.82 -13.61 -15.35
N ILE A 28 -1.35 -14.67 -14.73
CA ILE A 28 -2.74 -14.73 -14.25
C ILE A 28 -2.78 -15.22 -12.81
N ASP A 29 -3.76 -14.73 -12.07
CA ASP A 29 -4.12 -15.26 -10.75
C ASP A 29 -5.30 -16.21 -10.88
N LYS A 30 -5.09 -17.46 -10.46
CA LYS A 30 -6.11 -18.52 -10.43
C LYS A 30 -6.74 -18.55 -9.04
N PRO A 31 -8.08 -18.58 -8.94
CA PRO A 31 -8.76 -18.69 -7.65
C PRO A 31 -8.30 -19.93 -6.88
N ASN A 32 -8.08 -19.76 -5.58
CA ASN A 32 -7.83 -20.81 -4.62
C ASN A 32 -8.75 -20.64 -3.39
N GLU A 33 -8.69 -21.55 -2.42
CA GLU A 33 -9.54 -21.51 -1.22
C GLU A 33 -9.36 -20.24 -0.37
N ARG A 34 -8.22 -19.54 -0.49
CA ARG A 34 -7.89 -18.31 0.24
C ARG A 34 -8.26 -17.05 -0.54
N SER A 35 -8.58 -17.19 -1.84
CA SER A 35 -8.88 -16.06 -2.72
C SER A 35 -10.22 -15.42 -2.39
N SER A 36 -10.28 -14.09 -2.51
CA SER A 36 -11.55 -13.34 -2.45
C SER A 36 -12.24 -13.23 -3.82
N HIS A 37 -11.66 -13.80 -4.88
CA HIS A 37 -12.18 -13.80 -6.24
C HIS A 37 -12.53 -15.23 -6.70
N THR A 38 -13.37 -15.34 -7.74
CA THR A 38 -13.88 -16.62 -8.26
C THR A 38 -13.58 -16.82 -9.75
N SER A 39 -12.97 -15.85 -10.41
CA SER A 39 -12.62 -15.88 -11.83
C SER A 39 -11.11 -15.65 -12.00
N ILE A 40 -10.55 -16.15 -13.11
CA ILE A 40 -9.17 -15.86 -13.50
C ILE A 40 -9.07 -14.37 -13.82
N VAL A 41 -8.03 -13.69 -13.26
CA VAL A 41 -7.77 -12.27 -13.43
C VAL A 41 -6.29 -12.09 -13.76
N LEU A 42 -5.93 -11.07 -14.54
CA LEU A 42 -4.53 -10.73 -14.80
C LEU A 42 -3.85 -10.28 -13.51
N ARG A 43 -2.65 -10.80 -13.23
CA ARG A 43 -1.84 -10.44 -12.06
C ARG A 43 -0.82 -9.35 -12.45
N GLY A 44 -0.38 -8.55 -11.50
CA GLY A 44 0.71 -7.60 -11.69
C GLY A 44 0.33 -6.30 -12.44
N GLY A 45 -0.99 -5.97 -12.54
CA GLY A 45 -1.40 -4.67 -13.11
C GLY A 45 -0.84 -3.46 -12.36
N GLY A 46 -0.42 -3.65 -11.10
CA GLY A 46 0.27 -2.62 -10.32
C GLY A 46 1.69 -2.28 -10.80
N ILE A 47 2.22 -2.94 -11.83
CA ILE A 47 3.47 -2.52 -12.51
C ILE A 47 3.40 -1.07 -13.01
N ILE A 48 2.17 -0.55 -13.16
CA ILE A 48 1.94 0.84 -13.56
C ILE A 48 2.59 1.85 -12.60
N PHE A 49 2.77 1.52 -11.32
CA PHE A 49 3.45 2.38 -10.37
C PHE A 49 4.95 2.50 -10.68
N LEU A 50 5.60 1.40 -11.06
CA LEU A 50 6.99 1.41 -11.52
C LEU A 50 7.12 2.19 -12.84
N ILE A 51 6.25 1.90 -13.81
CA ILE A 51 6.23 2.61 -15.09
C ILE A 51 5.99 4.10 -14.86
N GLY A 52 5.08 4.45 -13.94
CA GLY A 52 4.80 5.82 -13.55
C GLY A 52 6.01 6.56 -13.00
N ALA A 53 6.78 5.91 -12.13
CA ALA A 53 8.03 6.47 -11.59
C ALA A 53 9.08 6.71 -12.69
N TRP A 54 9.24 5.79 -13.63
CA TRP A 54 10.14 5.95 -14.77
C TRP A 54 9.68 7.06 -15.74
N VAL A 55 8.39 7.08 -16.10
CA VAL A 55 7.81 8.12 -16.96
C VAL A 55 7.98 9.49 -16.30
N TRP A 56 7.64 9.61 -15.01
CA TRP A 56 7.85 10.84 -14.25
C TRP A 56 9.32 11.29 -14.31
N SER A 57 10.25 10.39 -13.97
CA SER A 57 11.69 10.71 -13.98
C SER A 57 12.16 11.21 -15.34
N GLY A 58 11.70 10.59 -16.43
CA GLY A 58 12.03 11.01 -17.79
C GLY A 58 11.51 12.40 -18.16
N PHE A 59 10.35 12.79 -17.66
CA PHE A 59 9.80 14.14 -17.89
C PHE A 59 10.42 15.23 -17.01
N PHE A 60 10.91 14.88 -15.80
CA PHE A 60 11.36 15.84 -14.80
C PHE A 60 12.86 15.75 -14.48
N GLY A 61 13.67 15.06 -15.32
CA GLY A 61 15.13 15.14 -15.27
C GLY A 61 15.79 14.28 -14.18
N PHE A 62 15.16 13.18 -13.76
CA PHE A 62 15.71 12.22 -12.78
C PHE A 62 16.12 12.84 -11.43
N PRO A 63 15.24 13.59 -10.75
CA PRO A 63 15.64 14.32 -9.53
C PRO A 63 15.97 13.39 -8.36
N TYR A 64 15.44 12.15 -8.33
CA TYR A 64 15.66 11.17 -7.25
C TYR A 64 16.20 9.84 -7.80
N PRO A 65 17.48 9.75 -8.23
CA PRO A 65 18.01 8.55 -8.89
C PRO A 65 18.05 7.32 -7.98
N TRP A 66 18.34 7.48 -6.70
CA TRP A 66 18.40 6.36 -5.75
C TRP A 66 17.01 5.86 -5.36
N PHE A 67 16.03 6.75 -5.25
CA PHE A 67 14.62 6.36 -5.14
C PHE A 67 14.19 5.52 -6.36
N LEU A 68 14.53 5.96 -7.58
CA LEU A 68 14.18 5.23 -8.79
C LEU A 68 14.89 3.88 -8.89
N ALA A 69 16.15 3.80 -8.46
CA ALA A 69 16.89 2.55 -8.36
C ALA A 69 16.25 1.59 -7.35
N GLY A 70 15.91 2.08 -6.14
CA GLY A 70 15.21 1.30 -5.11
C GLY A 70 13.83 0.83 -5.58
N MET A 71 13.05 1.71 -6.23
CA MET A 71 11.75 1.36 -6.80
C MET A 71 11.88 0.28 -7.88
N THR A 72 12.89 0.38 -8.74
CA THR A 72 13.13 -0.60 -9.80
C THR A 72 13.55 -1.96 -9.23
N LEU A 73 14.39 -1.96 -8.20
CA LEU A 73 14.82 -3.18 -7.52
C LEU A 73 13.63 -3.90 -6.88
N ILE A 74 12.90 -3.18 -6.02
CA ILE A 74 11.82 -3.79 -5.24
C ILE A 74 10.65 -4.24 -6.13
N ALA A 75 10.22 -3.40 -7.07
CA ALA A 75 9.15 -3.74 -7.99
C ALA A 75 9.58 -4.83 -8.98
N GLY A 76 10.85 -4.82 -9.43
CA GLY A 76 11.39 -5.85 -10.31
C GLY A 76 11.40 -7.22 -9.65
N VAL A 77 11.91 -7.33 -8.41
CA VAL A 77 11.90 -8.59 -7.65
C VAL A 77 10.46 -9.05 -7.37
N SER A 78 9.57 -8.13 -6.96
CA SER A 78 8.16 -8.44 -6.73
C SER A 78 7.44 -8.89 -8.01
N PHE A 79 7.79 -8.33 -9.17
CA PHE A 79 7.23 -8.79 -10.45
C PHE A 79 7.69 -10.20 -10.81
N VAL A 80 8.96 -10.54 -10.53
CA VAL A 80 9.45 -11.91 -10.69
C VAL A 80 8.72 -12.86 -9.75
N ASP A 81 8.46 -12.45 -8.50
CA ASP A 81 7.68 -13.24 -7.52
C ASP A 81 6.22 -13.46 -7.98
N ASP A 82 5.60 -12.46 -8.59
CA ASP A 82 4.26 -12.59 -9.19
C ASP A 82 4.20 -13.66 -10.32
N ILE A 83 5.31 -13.87 -11.03
CA ILE A 83 5.41 -14.86 -12.13
C ILE A 83 5.88 -16.21 -11.60
N ARG A 84 6.88 -16.20 -10.70
CA ARG A 84 7.50 -17.38 -10.12
C ARG A 84 7.80 -17.11 -8.66
N SER A 85 7.14 -17.85 -7.79
CA SER A 85 7.32 -17.71 -6.35
C SER A 85 8.80 -17.74 -5.95
N LEU A 86 9.26 -16.67 -5.33
CA LEU A 86 10.63 -16.53 -4.84
C LEU A 86 10.71 -16.94 -3.36
N PRO A 87 11.89 -17.36 -2.88
CA PRO A 87 12.12 -17.56 -1.45
C PRO A 87 11.88 -16.24 -0.67
N ASP A 88 11.28 -16.34 0.52
CA ASP A 88 11.01 -15.17 1.38
C ASP A 88 12.27 -14.36 1.71
N SER A 89 13.45 -15.02 1.81
CA SER A 89 14.74 -14.35 2.03
C SER A 89 15.09 -13.39 0.91
N VAL A 90 14.90 -13.78 -0.37
CA VAL A 90 15.19 -12.95 -1.54
C VAL A 90 14.27 -11.72 -1.57
N ARG A 91 13.00 -11.92 -1.25
CA ARG A 91 12.01 -10.84 -1.14
C ARG A 91 12.40 -9.86 -0.05
N LEU A 92 12.77 -10.38 1.13
CA LEU A 92 13.16 -9.57 2.27
C LEU A 92 14.48 -8.81 2.02
N GLU A 93 15.48 -9.44 1.40
CA GLU A 93 16.74 -8.82 1.00
C GLU A 93 16.49 -7.67 0.03
N ALA A 94 15.63 -7.86 -0.98
CA ALA A 94 15.26 -6.80 -1.91
C ALA A 94 14.54 -5.63 -1.22
N GLN A 95 13.67 -5.91 -0.24
CA GLN A 95 12.99 -4.88 0.56
C GLN A 95 13.99 -4.06 1.37
N PHE A 96 14.93 -4.71 2.08
CA PHE A 96 15.96 -4.00 2.84
C PHE A 96 16.90 -3.20 1.93
N ALA A 97 17.38 -3.79 0.84
CA ALA A 97 18.27 -3.10 -0.10
C ALA A 97 17.59 -1.86 -0.72
N SER A 98 16.32 -1.97 -1.10
CA SER A 98 15.56 -0.85 -1.63
C SER A 98 15.29 0.22 -0.58
N ALA A 99 15.02 -0.16 0.67
CA ALA A 99 14.87 0.78 1.78
C ALA A 99 16.18 1.54 2.05
N VAL A 100 17.33 0.87 1.99
CA VAL A 100 18.65 1.51 2.11
C VAL A 100 18.87 2.53 0.98
N LEU A 101 18.49 2.22 -0.25
CA LEU A 101 18.57 3.15 -1.38
C LEU A 101 17.64 4.37 -1.16
N ALA A 102 16.42 4.14 -0.66
CA ALA A 102 15.53 5.23 -0.30
C ALA A 102 16.11 6.11 0.82
N PHE A 103 16.69 5.51 1.86
CA PHE A 103 17.33 6.22 2.97
C PHE A 103 18.59 6.98 2.55
N TYR A 104 19.33 6.44 1.59
CA TYR A 104 20.44 7.16 0.97
C TYR A 104 19.95 8.40 0.22
N GLN A 105 18.83 8.27 -0.54
CA GLN A 105 18.21 9.41 -1.22
C GLN A 105 17.69 10.47 -0.23
N LEU A 106 17.23 10.04 0.95
CA LEU A 106 16.73 10.90 2.03
C LEU A 106 17.86 11.54 2.86
N ASP A 107 19.13 11.20 2.59
CA ASP A 107 20.31 11.67 3.32
C ASP A 107 20.26 11.40 4.84
N ILE A 108 19.74 10.23 5.25
CA ILE A 108 19.60 9.87 6.67
C ILE A 108 20.58 8.78 7.11
N LEU A 109 21.46 8.28 6.23
CA LEU A 109 22.41 7.22 6.56
C LEU A 109 23.65 7.79 7.29
N HIS A 110 23.45 8.42 8.45
CA HIS A 110 24.52 8.94 9.28
C HIS A 110 24.90 7.96 10.40
N TRP A 111 26.18 7.60 10.51
CA TRP A 111 26.65 6.63 11.49
C TRP A 111 26.32 6.98 12.95
N SER A 112 26.25 8.25 13.28
CA SER A 112 25.85 8.72 14.61
C SER A 112 24.43 8.32 15.03
N MET A 113 23.57 7.97 14.05
CA MET A 113 22.15 7.62 14.25
C MET A 113 21.86 6.16 13.89
N TRP A 114 22.84 5.26 13.91
CA TRP A 114 22.73 3.89 13.43
C TRP A 114 21.55 3.11 14.02
N TRP A 115 21.23 3.28 15.30
CA TRP A 115 20.10 2.62 15.95
C TRP A 115 18.73 3.12 15.44
N MET A 116 18.62 4.42 15.12
CA MET A 116 17.41 4.98 14.49
C MET A 116 17.26 4.46 13.07
N ILE A 117 18.36 4.32 12.34
CA ILE A 117 18.36 3.76 10.98
C ILE A 117 17.86 2.31 11.01
N ILE A 118 18.36 1.48 11.93
CA ILE A 118 17.89 0.10 12.08
C ILE A 118 16.40 0.06 12.41
N PHE A 119 15.95 0.88 13.37
CA PHE A 119 14.54 0.97 13.72
C PHE A 119 13.68 1.41 12.52
N ALA A 120 14.09 2.45 11.80
CA ALA A 120 13.39 2.94 10.63
C ALA A 120 13.34 1.90 9.49
N LEU A 121 14.41 1.11 9.29
CA LEU A 121 14.43 0.01 8.33
C LEU A 121 13.41 -1.08 8.69
N ILE A 122 13.34 -1.46 9.97
CA ILE A 122 12.35 -2.45 10.44
C ILE A 122 10.93 -1.93 10.22
N VAL A 123 10.66 -0.67 10.58
CA VAL A 123 9.35 -0.04 10.36
C VAL A 123 9.02 0.03 8.88
N TYR A 124 9.98 0.42 8.04
CA TYR A 124 9.79 0.54 6.60
C TYR A 124 9.43 -0.81 5.95
N VAL A 125 10.20 -1.85 6.25
CA VAL A 125 9.95 -3.20 5.74
C VAL A 125 8.65 -3.76 6.32
N GLY A 126 8.39 -3.56 7.60
CA GLY A 126 7.13 -3.96 8.24
C GLY A 126 5.91 -3.31 7.62
N ALA A 127 5.95 -1.99 7.39
CA ALA A 127 4.87 -1.25 6.74
C ALA A 127 4.67 -1.70 5.28
N THR A 128 5.75 -1.94 4.54
CA THR A 128 5.69 -2.49 3.18
C THR A 128 4.93 -3.82 3.15
N ASN A 129 5.25 -4.74 4.06
CA ASN A 129 4.57 -6.04 4.14
C ASN A 129 3.12 -5.92 4.61
N ILE A 130 2.82 -5.01 5.56
CA ILE A 130 1.43 -4.75 5.98
C ILE A 130 0.62 -4.26 4.78
N ILE A 131 1.12 -3.29 4.01
CA ILE A 131 0.42 -2.76 2.83
C ILE A 131 0.21 -3.88 1.79
N ASN A 132 1.19 -4.76 1.60
CA ASN A 132 1.05 -5.92 0.71
C ASN A 132 -0.05 -6.88 1.21
N PHE A 133 -0.12 -7.20 2.50
CA PHE A 133 -1.17 -8.06 3.06
C PHE A 133 -2.58 -7.45 2.95
N MET A 134 -2.67 -6.14 2.83
CA MET A 134 -3.94 -5.45 2.65
C MET A 134 -4.45 -5.48 1.20
N ASP A 135 -3.69 -5.99 0.23
CA ASP A 135 -4.10 -6.10 -1.19
C ASP A 135 -4.89 -7.40 -1.45
N GLY A 136 -6.05 -7.58 -0.82
CA GLY A 136 -6.82 -8.84 -0.96
C GLY A 136 -8.19 -8.70 -1.60
N ILE A 137 -8.66 -7.50 -1.95
CA ILE A 137 -9.94 -7.26 -2.63
C ILE A 137 -9.84 -6.13 -3.65
N ASN A 138 -10.73 -6.13 -4.64
CA ASN A 138 -10.72 -5.12 -5.69
C ASN A 138 -10.84 -3.70 -5.14
N GLY A 139 -9.95 -2.82 -5.57
CA GLY A 139 -9.99 -1.39 -5.28
C GLY A 139 -9.36 -0.97 -3.95
N ILE A 140 -9.01 -1.92 -3.07
CA ILE A 140 -8.53 -1.56 -1.74
C ILE A 140 -7.19 -0.85 -1.79
N THR A 141 -6.21 -1.38 -2.52
CA THR A 141 -4.89 -0.77 -2.69
C THR A 141 -4.96 0.53 -3.46
N ALA A 142 -5.68 0.55 -4.60
CA ALA A 142 -5.83 1.73 -5.42
C ALA A 142 -6.52 2.88 -4.68
N GLY A 143 -7.66 2.61 -4.02
CA GLY A 143 -8.42 3.61 -3.28
C GLY A 143 -7.68 4.13 -2.06
N TYR A 144 -7.07 3.21 -1.29
CA TYR A 144 -6.28 3.59 -0.12
C TYR A 144 -5.06 4.45 -0.49
N SER A 145 -4.34 4.09 -1.56
CA SER A 145 -3.22 4.90 -2.04
C SER A 145 -3.65 6.32 -2.38
N LEU A 146 -4.80 6.51 -3.01
CA LEU A 146 -5.33 7.86 -3.27
C LEU A 146 -5.68 8.60 -1.97
N ALA A 147 -6.21 7.89 -0.95
CA ALA A 147 -6.51 8.50 0.35
C ALA A 147 -5.25 8.94 1.13
N VAL A 148 -4.09 8.40 0.78
CA VAL A 148 -2.78 8.81 1.30
C VAL A 148 -2.16 9.92 0.42
N LEU A 149 -2.11 9.69 -0.88
CA LEU A 149 -1.40 10.56 -1.83
C LEU A 149 -2.06 11.94 -2.00
N VAL A 150 -3.40 12.00 -2.01
CA VAL A 150 -4.11 13.29 -2.18
C VAL A 150 -3.87 14.23 -0.99
N PRO A 151 -4.02 13.80 0.28
CA PRO A 151 -3.64 14.62 1.42
C PRO A 151 -2.14 14.99 1.43
N LEU A 152 -1.22 14.06 1.06
CA LEU A 152 0.21 14.38 0.96
C LEU A 152 0.48 15.46 -0.10
N ALA A 153 -0.24 15.45 -1.23
CA ALA A 153 -0.13 16.49 -2.23
C ALA A 153 -0.56 17.87 -1.68
N LEU A 154 -1.58 17.92 -0.81
CA LEU A 154 -2.02 19.15 -0.15
C LEU A 154 -0.97 19.63 0.87
N VAL A 155 -0.42 18.75 1.67
CA VAL A 155 0.67 19.06 2.61
C VAL A 155 1.89 19.59 1.87
N ASN A 156 2.27 18.96 0.76
CA ASN A 156 3.45 19.36 -0.01
C ASN A 156 3.33 20.76 -0.65
N MET A 157 2.12 21.26 -0.88
CA MET A 157 1.92 22.64 -1.35
C MET A 157 2.40 23.69 -0.35
N ASN A 158 2.45 23.35 0.95
CA ASN A 158 2.88 24.24 2.01
C ASN A 158 4.31 23.90 2.49
N GLU A 159 4.59 22.63 2.66
CA GLU A 159 5.85 22.13 3.25
C GLU A 159 6.97 21.98 2.23
N ASP A 160 6.66 21.80 0.95
CA ASP A 160 7.63 21.60 -0.13
C ASP A 160 8.73 20.58 0.22
N PHE A 161 8.27 19.39 0.64
CA PHE A 161 9.16 18.31 1.10
C PHE A 161 9.65 17.42 -0.03
N VAL A 162 8.99 17.44 -1.18
CA VAL A 162 9.33 16.63 -2.37
C VAL A 162 8.87 17.36 -3.65
N GLU A 163 9.44 16.98 -4.80
CA GLU A 163 8.93 17.42 -6.08
C GLU A 163 7.43 17.10 -6.21
N GLN A 164 6.58 18.11 -6.26
CA GLN A 164 5.11 17.96 -6.37
C GLN A 164 4.71 17.08 -7.55
N SER A 165 5.51 17.13 -8.61
CA SER A 165 5.30 16.33 -9.82
C SER A 165 5.37 14.82 -9.58
N LEU A 166 6.15 14.33 -8.60
CA LEU A 166 6.19 12.93 -8.22
C LEU A 166 4.85 12.49 -7.62
N ILE A 167 4.32 13.26 -6.67
CA ILE A 167 3.03 12.94 -6.04
C ILE A 167 1.91 12.94 -7.08
N ILE A 168 1.86 13.97 -7.94
CA ILE A 168 0.83 14.06 -8.99
C ILE A 168 0.94 12.89 -9.97
N SER A 169 2.14 12.54 -10.43
CA SER A 169 2.33 11.43 -11.36
C SER A 169 1.96 10.08 -10.73
N THR A 170 2.20 9.91 -9.43
CA THR A 170 1.79 8.72 -8.68
C THR A 170 0.27 8.66 -8.50
N ILE A 171 -0.39 9.81 -8.27
CA ILE A 171 -1.86 9.91 -8.27
C ILE A 171 -2.41 9.51 -9.64
N LEU A 172 -1.83 9.99 -10.74
CA LEU A 172 -2.27 9.62 -12.09
C LEU A 172 -2.11 8.11 -12.35
N ALA A 173 -1.00 7.51 -11.94
CA ALA A 173 -0.81 6.05 -12.02
C ALA A 173 -1.87 5.29 -11.19
N SER A 174 -2.17 5.78 -9.98
CA SER A 174 -3.22 5.21 -9.12
C SER A 174 -4.61 5.33 -9.74
N LEU A 175 -4.92 6.43 -10.39
CA LEU A 175 -6.19 6.62 -11.11
C LEU A 175 -6.31 5.68 -12.32
N VAL A 176 -5.24 5.51 -13.11
CA VAL A 176 -5.23 4.53 -14.22
C VAL A 176 -5.46 3.13 -13.66
N PHE A 177 -4.77 2.73 -12.60
CA PHE A 177 -4.99 1.43 -11.96
C PHE A 177 -6.41 1.27 -11.42
N CYS A 178 -7.00 2.32 -10.80
CA CYS A 178 -8.40 2.33 -10.34
C CYS A 178 -9.39 1.99 -11.46
N VAL A 179 -9.21 2.51 -12.67
CA VAL A 179 -10.11 2.25 -13.81
C VAL A 179 -10.26 0.75 -14.07
N PHE A 180 -9.23 -0.05 -13.83
CA PHE A 180 -9.22 -1.48 -14.13
C PHE A 180 -9.45 -2.37 -12.91
N ASN A 181 -9.00 -1.94 -11.72
CA ASN A 181 -9.04 -2.73 -10.49
C ASN A 181 -10.23 -2.37 -9.56
N PHE A 182 -10.59 -1.07 -9.42
CA PHE A 182 -11.64 -0.64 -8.47
C PHE A 182 -13.04 -0.96 -9.00
N ARG A 183 -13.37 -2.25 -9.00
CA ARG A 183 -14.60 -2.77 -9.61
C ARG A 183 -15.27 -3.80 -8.70
N PRO A 184 -16.57 -4.07 -8.88
CA PRO A 184 -17.27 -5.13 -8.16
C PRO A 184 -16.54 -6.48 -8.27
N LYS A 185 -16.78 -7.37 -7.29
CA LYS A 185 -16.25 -8.74 -7.30
C LYS A 185 -16.49 -9.42 -8.64
N GLY A 186 -15.45 -10.04 -9.20
CA GLY A 186 -15.51 -10.71 -10.52
C GLY A 186 -15.49 -9.78 -11.74
N LYS A 187 -15.36 -8.45 -11.56
CA LYS A 187 -15.33 -7.47 -12.66
C LYS A 187 -13.98 -6.76 -12.80
N ALA A 188 -13.03 -6.93 -11.88
CA ALA A 188 -11.67 -6.40 -12.03
C ALA A 188 -10.99 -7.01 -13.26
N LYS A 189 -10.22 -6.19 -13.98
CA LYS A 189 -9.45 -6.62 -15.15
C LYS A 189 -8.06 -7.11 -14.77
N CYS A 190 -7.53 -6.58 -13.67
CA CYS A 190 -6.22 -6.96 -13.12
C CYS A 190 -6.23 -6.83 -11.59
N PHE A 191 -5.31 -7.52 -10.94
CA PHE A 191 -4.91 -7.30 -9.55
C PHE A 191 -3.58 -6.56 -9.50
N ALA A 192 -3.30 -5.90 -8.38
CA ALA A 192 -2.04 -5.19 -8.21
C ALA A 192 -0.85 -6.15 -8.34
N GLY A 193 -0.94 -7.31 -7.73
CA GLY A 193 0.17 -8.21 -7.51
C GLY A 193 1.15 -7.65 -6.48
N ASP A 194 2.16 -8.43 -6.15
CA ASP A 194 3.23 -7.97 -5.25
C ASP A 194 3.99 -6.78 -5.85
N VAL A 195 4.18 -6.77 -7.18
CA VAL A 195 4.78 -5.62 -7.88
C VAL A 195 4.03 -4.31 -7.62
N GLY A 196 2.71 -4.37 -7.54
CA GLY A 196 1.88 -3.17 -7.34
C GLY A 196 1.77 -2.76 -5.88
N SER A 197 1.40 -3.68 -4.99
CA SER A 197 1.20 -3.38 -3.57
C SER A 197 2.50 -2.97 -2.87
N ILE A 198 3.59 -3.66 -3.14
CA ILE A 198 4.92 -3.34 -2.63
C ILE A 198 5.48 -2.07 -3.30
N GLY A 199 5.28 -1.93 -4.62
CA GLY A 199 5.74 -0.74 -5.34
C GLY A 199 5.08 0.54 -4.86
N ILE A 200 3.75 0.57 -4.70
CA ILE A 200 3.07 1.76 -4.18
C ILE A 200 3.39 2.00 -2.70
N ALA A 201 3.59 0.94 -1.89
CA ALA A 201 4.05 1.06 -0.52
C ALA A 201 5.41 1.78 -0.47
N PHE A 202 6.36 1.38 -1.32
CA PHE A 202 7.68 2.01 -1.42
C PHE A 202 7.57 3.51 -1.73
N ILE A 203 6.72 3.91 -2.69
CA ILE A 203 6.52 5.32 -3.02
C ILE A 203 5.91 6.07 -1.82
N MET A 204 4.84 5.54 -1.22
CA MET A 204 4.18 6.20 -0.08
C MET A 204 5.12 6.36 1.12
N LEU A 205 5.92 5.34 1.43
CA LEU A 205 6.90 5.39 2.51
C LEU A 205 8.05 6.36 2.22
N PHE A 206 8.49 6.49 0.98
CA PHE A 206 9.45 7.51 0.57
C PHE A 206 8.89 8.93 0.77
N LEU A 207 7.65 9.17 0.35
CA LEU A 207 6.98 10.46 0.54
C LEU A 207 6.80 10.80 2.03
N LEU A 208 6.36 9.83 2.83
CA LEU A 208 6.24 9.99 4.28
C LEU A 208 7.59 10.21 4.96
N GLY A 209 8.64 9.54 4.51
CA GLY A 209 10.01 9.79 4.97
C GLY A 209 10.43 11.23 4.72
N ASN A 210 10.16 11.77 3.53
CA ASN A 210 10.49 13.16 3.20
C ASN A 210 9.74 14.17 4.12
N VAL A 211 8.44 14.02 4.31
CA VAL A 211 7.69 14.95 5.18
C VAL A 211 8.11 14.82 6.64
N ILE A 212 8.37 13.62 7.15
CA ILE A 212 8.88 13.40 8.51
C ILE A 212 10.23 14.10 8.71
N ILE A 213 11.16 13.96 7.75
CA ILE A 213 12.47 14.60 7.82
C ILE A 213 12.33 16.12 7.73
N LYS A 214 11.49 16.62 6.83
CA LYS A 214 11.28 18.06 6.64
C LYS A 214 10.69 18.73 7.88
N THR A 215 9.67 18.11 8.48
CA THR A 215 8.95 18.66 9.63
C THR A 215 9.49 18.21 10.98
N GLN A 216 10.38 17.22 11.00
CA GLN A 216 10.89 16.57 12.23
C GLN A 216 9.76 15.97 13.08
N ASP A 217 8.65 15.57 12.44
CA ASP A 217 7.46 15.03 13.10
C ASP A 217 7.09 13.64 12.57
N VAL A 218 7.26 12.63 13.41
CA VAL A 218 6.95 11.23 13.09
C VAL A 218 5.44 10.95 13.06
N THR A 219 4.61 11.86 13.58
CA THR A 219 3.15 11.68 13.62
C THR A 219 2.51 11.65 12.24
N TRP A 220 3.22 12.06 11.18
CA TRP A 220 2.81 11.87 9.78
C TRP A 220 2.57 10.40 9.39
N LEU A 221 3.06 9.44 10.18
CA LEU A 221 2.69 8.01 10.02
C LEU A 221 1.19 7.75 10.18
N ILE A 222 0.42 8.71 10.71
CA ILE A 222 -1.04 8.67 10.77
C ILE A 222 -1.69 8.46 9.39
N PHE A 223 -0.99 8.82 8.32
CA PHE A 223 -1.46 8.61 6.94
C PHE A 223 -1.52 7.13 6.53
N LEU A 224 -0.94 6.24 7.33
CA LEU A 224 -1.03 4.80 7.17
C LEU A 224 -1.85 4.11 8.28
N LEU A 225 -2.54 4.88 9.12
CA LEU A 225 -3.08 4.39 10.38
C LEU A 225 -4.13 3.28 10.21
N VAL A 226 -5.02 3.40 9.22
CA VAL A 226 -6.10 2.41 9.02
C VAL A 226 -5.53 1.04 8.62
N TYR A 227 -4.56 1.02 7.71
CA TYR A 227 -3.86 -0.21 7.34
C TYR A 227 -2.98 -0.71 8.47
N GLY A 228 -2.31 0.21 9.18
CA GLY A 228 -1.49 -0.13 10.34
C GLY A 228 -2.29 -0.85 11.43
N VAL A 229 -3.48 -0.34 11.76
CA VAL A 229 -4.35 -0.95 12.79
C VAL A 229 -4.84 -2.33 12.35
N ASP A 230 -5.42 -2.47 11.14
CA ASP A 230 -5.89 -3.79 10.67
C ASP A 230 -4.73 -4.78 10.55
N GLY A 231 -3.60 -4.37 9.97
CA GLY A 231 -2.43 -5.21 9.80
C GLY A 231 -1.82 -5.65 11.13
N CYS A 232 -1.43 -4.70 11.98
CA CYS A 232 -0.78 -5.00 13.25
C CYS A 232 -1.68 -5.82 14.20
N LEU A 233 -2.95 -5.44 14.36
CA LEU A 233 -3.86 -6.17 15.24
C LEU A 233 -4.22 -7.55 14.68
N THR A 234 -4.21 -7.75 13.35
CA THR A 234 -4.35 -9.08 12.76
C THR A 234 -3.10 -9.93 13.03
N ILE A 235 -1.90 -9.37 12.95
CA ILE A 235 -0.65 -10.07 13.30
C ILE A 235 -0.67 -10.46 14.78
N VAL A 236 -1.01 -9.54 15.69
CA VAL A 236 -1.14 -9.84 17.13
C VAL A 236 -2.14 -10.95 17.36
N HIS A 237 -3.32 -10.92 16.73
CA HIS A 237 -4.33 -11.95 16.86
C HIS A 237 -3.81 -13.33 16.39
N ARG A 238 -3.04 -13.39 15.29
CA ARG A 238 -2.42 -14.64 14.81
C ARG A 238 -1.35 -15.18 15.76
N ILE A 239 -0.55 -14.29 16.37
CA ILE A 239 0.41 -14.70 17.43
C ILE A 239 -0.33 -15.31 18.61
N MET A 240 -1.44 -14.72 19.06
CA MET A 240 -2.27 -15.27 20.14
C MET A 240 -2.87 -16.64 19.79
N LEU A 241 -3.13 -16.89 18.51
CA LEU A 241 -3.59 -18.19 17.99
C LEU A 241 -2.44 -19.18 17.72
N HIS A 242 -1.18 -18.83 18.02
CA HIS A 242 0.04 -19.62 17.78
C HIS A 242 0.19 -20.04 16.31
N GLU A 243 -0.22 -19.20 15.36
CA GLU A 243 -0.12 -19.46 13.94
C GLU A 243 1.24 -19.08 13.37
N ASN A 244 1.67 -19.80 12.33
CA ASN A 244 2.84 -19.43 11.55
C ASN A 244 2.54 -18.15 10.74
N LEU A 245 3.27 -17.07 11.06
CA LEU A 245 3.07 -15.78 10.40
C LEU A 245 3.45 -15.77 8.91
N GLY A 246 4.33 -16.68 8.48
CA GLY A 246 4.71 -16.83 7.07
C GLY A 246 3.63 -17.50 6.21
N GLU A 247 2.62 -18.12 6.81
CA GLU A 247 1.53 -18.71 6.04
C GLU A 247 0.47 -17.70 5.63
N ALA A 248 0.01 -17.80 4.37
CA ALA A 248 -1.06 -16.97 3.86
C ALA A 248 -2.38 -17.21 4.65
N HIS A 249 -3.10 -16.14 4.95
CA HIS A 249 -4.31 -16.18 5.74
C HIS A 249 -5.38 -15.24 5.20
N ARG A 250 -6.59 -15.28 5.81
CA ARG A 250 -7.78 -14.50 5.41
C ARG A 250 -8.46 -13.87 6.62
N LYS A 251 -7.67 -13.26 7.52
CA LYS A 251 -8.14 -12.85 8.86
C LYS A 251 -8.22 -11.34 9.07
N HIS A 252 -7.83 -10.53 8.09
CA HIS A 252 -7.99 -9.07 8.15
C HIS A 252 -9.46 -8.68 8.27
N ALA A 253 -9.75 -7.54 8.93
CA ALA A 253 -11.13 -7.09 9.09
C ALA A 253 -11.80 -6.83 7.73
N TYR A 254 -11.09 -6.23 6.77
CA TYR A 254 -11.61 -6.03 5.42
C TYR A 254 -11.98 -7.35 4.71
N GLN A 255 -11.20 -8.42 4.95
CA GLN A 255 -11.47 -9.73 4.36
C GLN A 255 -12.72 -10.38 4.98
N LEU A 256 -12.91 -10.24 6.30
CA LEU A 256 -14.14 -10.68 6.95
C LEU A 256 -15.37 -9.94 6.41
N MET A 257 -15.25 -8.62 6.22
CA MET A 257 -16.33 -7.83 5.62
C MET A 257 -16.68 -8.32 4.20
N ALA A 258 -15.66 -8.55 3.36
CA ALA A 258 -15.86 -8.90 1.97
C ALA A 258 -16.30 -10.35 1.76
N ASN A 259 -15.77 -11.29 2.54
CA ASN A 259 -15.96 -12.73 2.31
C ASN A 259 -17.04 -13.34 3.19
N GLU A 260 -17.00 -13.12 4.49
CA GLU A 260 -17.94 -13.72 5.46
C GLU A 260 -19.23 -12.90 5.54
N LEU A 261 -19.14 -11.57 5.67
CA LEU A 261 -20.32 -10.69 5.66
C LEU A 261 -20.84 -10.38 4.24
N LYS A 262 -20.13 -10.84 3.20
CA LYS A 262 -20.50 -10.66 1.79
C LYS A 262 -20.77 -9.21 1.39
N ILE A 263 -20.11 -8.25 2.05
CA ILE A 263 -20.14 -6.84 1.67
C ILE A 263 -19.34 -6.71 0.37
N GLY A 264 -19.89 -6.06 -0.63
CA GLY A 264 -19.23 -5.95 -1.94
C GLY A 264 -17.87 -5.25 -1.85
N HIS A 265 -16.89 -5.72 -2.64
CA HIS A 265 -15.50 -5.22 -2.64
C HIS A 265 -15.42 -3.69 -2.71
N VAL A 266 -16.15 -3.07 -3.64
CA VAL A 266 -16.19 -1.60 -3.80
C VAL A 266 -16.60 -0.89 -2.49
N LYS A 267 -17.60 -1.42 -1.78
CA LYS A 267 -18.08 -0.82 -0.52
C LYS A 267 -17.03 -0.90 0.57
N VAL A 268 -16.37 -2.07 0.72
CA VAL A 268 -15.31 -2.25 1.72
C VAL A 268 -14.10 -1.36 1.40
N SER A 269 -13.67 -1.35 0.15
CA SER A 269 -12.54 -0.52 -0.30
C SER A 269 -12.84 0.98 -0.14
N SER A 270 -14.07 1.42 -0.48
CA SER A 270 -14.49 2.81 -0.25
C SER A 270 -14.55 3.17 1.23
N LEU A 271 -14.91 2.22 2.11
CA LEU A 271 -14.92 2.45 3.56
C LEU A 271 -13.48 2.69 4.07
N TYR A 272 -12.52 1.84 3.67
CA TYR A 272 -11.11 2.00 4.08
C TYR A 272 -10.51 3.29 3.53
N MET A 273 -10.79 3.60 2.26
CA MET A 273 -10.42 4.88 1.64
C MET A 273 -10.99 6.08 2.41
N ALA A 274 -12.29 6.05 2.72
CA ALA A 274 -12.96 7.14 3.42
C ALA A 274 -12.43 7.33 4.85
N MET A 275 -12.24 6.23 5.60
CA MET A 275 -11.66 6.28 6.94
C MET A 275 -10.28 6.94 6.93
N GLN A 276 -9.39 6.50 6.04
CA GLN A 276 -8.05 7.09 5.97
C GLN A 276 -8.10 8.54 5.50
N LEU A 277 -8.93 8.87 4.52
CA LEU A 277 -9.05 10.25 4.03
C LEU A 277 -9.57 11.20 5.12
N ILE A 278 -10.59 10.80 5.89
CA ILE A 278 -11.12 11.58 7.01
C ILE A 278 -10.05 11.81 8.08
N ILE A 279 -9.29 10.77 8.44
CA ILE A 279 -8.22 10.88 9.43
C ILE A 279 -7.12 11.80 8.93
N SER A 280 -6.67 11.64 7.69
CA SER A 280 -5.61 12.46 7.11
C SER A 280 -6.03 13.94 6.97
N LEU A 281 -7.23 14.21 6.46
CA LEU A 281 -7.74 15.57 6.33
C LEU A 281 -8.03 16.20 7.70
N GLY A 282 -8.55 15.42 8.66
CA GLY A 282 -8.73 15.86 10.03
C GLY A 282 -7.40 16.26 10.68
N PHE A 283 -6.35 15.48 10.46
CA PHE A 283 -5.00 15.81 10.94
C PHE A 283 -4.49 17.13 10.33
N ILE A 284 -4.67 17.33 9.02
CA ILE A 284 -4.19 18.54 8.34
C ILE A 284 -4.96 19.79 8.76
N TYR A 285 -6.30 19.71 8.87
CA TYR A 285 -7.14 20.90 8.98
C TYR A 285 -7.73 21.17 10.36
N LEU A 286 -7.85 20.13 11.20
CA LEU A 286 -8.47 20.24 12.54
C LEU A 286 -7.47 20.16 13.68
N CYS A 287 -6.29 19.58 13.43
CA CYS A 287 -5.24 19.50 14.43
C CYS A 287 -4.41 20.80 14.39
N PRO A 288 -4.28 21.54 15.49
CA PRO A 288 -3.39 22.68 15.58
C PRO A 288 -1.94 22.26 15.31
N ASP A 289 -1.16 23.13 14.66
CA ASP A 289 0.27 22.89 14.38
C ASP A 289 1.09 22.96 15.68
N ASN A 290 1.01 21.88 16.44
CA ASN A 290 1.67 21.71 17.73
C ASN A 290 1.94 20.22 17.96
N VAL A 291 3.16 19.86 18.28
CA VAL A 291 3.60 18.47 18.49
C VAL A 291 2.71 17.72 19.50
N ALA A 292 2.30 18.36 20.60
CA ALA A 292 1.43 17.71 21.59
C ALA A 292 0.04 17.40 21.01
N CYS A 293 -0.52 18.31 20.21
CA CYS A 293 -1.81 18.11 19.53
C CYS A 293 -1.72 17.01 18.47
N HIS A 294 -0.61 16.95 17.71
CA HIS A 294 -0.35 15.90 16.73
C HIS A 294 -0.33 14.51 17.40
N TRP A 295 0.40 14.37 18.51
CA TRP A 295 0.41 13.13 19.28
C TRP A 295 -0.94 12.78 19.88
N MET A 296 -1.67 13.75 20.43
CA MET A 296 -3.03 13.51 20.97
C MET A 296 -3.98 13.02 19.87
N TYR A 297 -3.92 13.64 18.68
CA TYR A 297 -4.74 13.24 17.56
C TYR A 297 -4.39 11.83 17.08
N LEU A 298 -3.08 11.53 16.90
CA LEU A 298 -2.59 10.20 16.50
C LEU A 298 -3.03 9.12 17.50
N VAL A 299 -2.78 9.34 18.80
CA VAL A 299 -3.13 8.38 19.85
C VAL A 299 -4.66 8.22 19.95
N GLY A 300 -5.41 9.33 19.87
CA GLY A 300 -6.88 9.28 19.87
C GLY A 300 -7.44 8.48 18.70
N ALA A 301 -6.96 8.74 17.49
CA ALA A 301 -7.37 8.00 16.29
C ALA A 301 -6.96 6.51 16.37
N LEU A 302 -5.75 6.21 16.87
CA LEU A 302 -5.27 4.84 17.09
C LEU A 302 -6.19 4.08 18.08
N VAL A 303 -6.54 4.69 19.19
CA VAL A 303 -7.42 4.08 20.20
C VAL A 303 -8.80 3.82 19.60
N VAL A 304 -9.40 4.81 18.93
CA VAL A 304 -10.74 4.66 18.32
C VAL A 304 -10.76 3.54 17.29
N LEU A 305 -9.79 3.50 16.38
CA LEU A 305 -9.71 2.46 15.36
C LEU A 305 -9.45 1.08 15.97
N SER A 306 -8.56 1.00 16.97
CA SER A 306 -8.26 -0.27 17.65
C SER A 306 -9.47 -0.82 18.37
N LEU A 307 -10.23 0.03 19.08
CA LEU A 307 -11.48 -0.37 19.72
C LEU A 307 -12.51 -0.84 18.69
N ALA A 308 -12.68 -0.10 17.59
CA ALA A 308 -13.60 -0.47 16.53
C ALA A 308 -13.20 -1.84 15.92
N TYR A 309 -11.90 -2.07 15.66
CA TYR A 309 -11.37 -3.34 15.17
C TYR A 309 -11.65 -4.49 16.13
N VAL A 310 -11.34 -4.33 17.43
CA VAL A 310 -11.53 -5.37 18.46
C VAL A 310 -13.02 -5.72 18.61
N LEU A 311 -13.90 -4.72 18.67
CA LEU A 311 -15.34 -4.93 18.74
C LEU A 311 -15.88 -5.63 17.49
N PHE A 312 -15.40 -5.22 16.32
CA PHE A 312 -15.75 -5.87 15.06
C PHE A 312 -15.32 -7.34 15.04
N LYS A 313 -14.08 -7.63 15.40
CA LYS A 313 -13.55 -9.01 15.47
C LYS A 313 -14.32 -9.84 16.50
N LYS A 314 -14.55 -9.32 17.70
CA LYS A 314 -15.32 -10.02 18.75
C LYS A 314 -16.72 -10.41 18.26
N LYS A 315 -17.34 -9.55 17.44
CA LYS A 315 -18.70 -9.78 16.95
C LYS A 315 -18.76 -10.76 15.77
N TYR A 316 -17.78 -10.72 14.86
CA TYR A 316 -17.92 -11.39 13.55
C TYR A 316 -16.87 -12.47 13.26
N TYR A 317 -15.86 -12.65 14.11
CA TYR A 317 -14.77 -13.60 13.82
C TYR A 317 -15.25 -15.07 13.83
N HIS A 318 -16.27 -15.41 14.60
CA HIS A 318 -16.89 -16.74 14.58
C HIS A 318 -17.33 -17.19 13.20
N LEU A 319 -17.77 -16.27 12.33
CA LEU A 319 -18.14 -16.60 10.94
C LEU A 319 -16.95 -17.15 10.14
N HIS A 320 -15.74 -16.64 10.42
CA HIS A 320 -14.53 -17.17 9.79
C HIS A 320 -14.17 -18.56 10.34
N GLU A 321 -14.37 -18.80 11.62
CA GLU A 321 -14.17 -20.13 12.23
C GLU A 321 -15.15 -21.17 11.65
N GLU A 322 -16.41 -20.80 11.47
CA GLU A 322 -17.43 -21.63 10.80
C GLU A 322 -17.03 -21.94 9.35
N TYR A 323 -16.51 -20.94 8.62
CA TYR A 323 -15.98 -21.15 7.27
C TYR A 323 -14.82 -22.15 7.27
N LEU A 324 -13.84 -22.00 8.16
CA LEU A 324 -12.70 -22.94 8.26
C LEU A 324 -13.16 -24.36 8.64
N ALA A 325 -14.15 -24.49 9.53
CA ALA A 325 -14.73 -25.77 9.89
C ALA A 325 -15.45 -26.45 8.70
N SER A 326 -16.05 -25.66 7.82
CA SER A 326 -16.72 -26.16 6.60
C SER A 326 -15.73 -26.73 5.55
N LEU A 327 -14.50 -26.24 5.52
CA LEU A 327 -13.45 -26.74 4.61
C LEU A 327 -12.84 -28.08 5.05
N LYS A 328 -13.00 -28.46 6.34
CA LYS A 328 -12.49 -29.72 6.91
C LYS A 328 -13.48 -30.89 6.78
N LYS A 329 -14.72 -30.63 6.37
CA LYS A 329 -15.75 -31.61 6.06
C LYS A 329 -15.74 -31.98 4.59
#